data_9abc475c444347e1d67202549ce9d31e
#
_entry.id   9abc475c444347e1d67202549ce9d31e
#
_cell.length_a   1.000
_cell.length_b   1.000
_cell.length_c   1.000
_cell.angle_alpha   90.00
_cell.angle_beta   90.00
_cell.angle_gamma   90.00
#
_symmetry.space_group_name_H-M   'P 1'
#
loop_
_entity.id
_entity.type
_entity.pdbx_description
1 polymer ?
#
loop_
_entity_poly.entity_id
_entity_poly.type
_entity_poly.pdbx_seq_one_letter_code
_entity_poly.pdbx_strand_id
1 'polypeptide(L)'
;MGVWRLPFDGSLKSYEEGQQFGNTSYPRGRGYFHDGYDFGSAKYSGDFKSVNDGKVIFAGYVSQEIEYAIVLQIADYQVMYQEFGSTIYVKTGDQVKVGHDLGKLTTTHLHLGITKQDWRTALGSWDIDNGTWINPIPILLSGDSTDNLTPEEEEEMIKFTVVDGMYKGTKGYLYNGRFIVGGNTGDYATVYNKLKLMESQGKIKPITDDISNAEYEKLINVFPSYKNSK
;
A
#
# COMPACT_ATOMS: atom_id res chain seq x y z
N MET A 1 -14.11 -13.45 7.10
CA MET A 1 -12.73 -13.26 6.65
C MET A 1 -11.94 -12.79 7.85
N GLY A 2 -10.68 -13.24 8.01
CA GLY A 2 -9.81 -12.71 9.07
C GLY A 2 -9.48 -11.24 8.80
N VAL A 3 -9.04 -10.56 9.86
CA VAL A 3 -8.60 -9.17 9.79
C VAL A 3 -7.17 -9.15 9.22
N TRP A 4 -6.89 -8.29 8.24
CA TRP A 4 -5.53 -8.12 7.71
C TRP A 4 -4.61 -7.49 8.76
N ARG A 5 -3.34 -7.84 8.74
CA ARG A 5 -2.32 -7.26 9.64
C ARG A 5 -0.96 -7.20 8.96
N LEU A 6 -0.04 -6.45 9.55
CA LEU A 6 1.37 -6.48 9.20
C LEU A 6 2.01 -7.85 9.53
N PRO A 7 3.05 -8.29 8.80
CA PRO A 7 3.74 -9.55 9.07
C PRO A 7 4.55 -9.52 10.38
N PHE A 8 4.83 -8.36 10.93
CA PHE A 8 5.47 -8.18 12.23
C PHE A 8 4.55 -7.50 13.22
N ASP A 9 4.79 -7.69 14.51
CA ASP A 9 4.02 -7.02 15.56
C ASP A 9 4.33 -5.51 15.61
N GLY A 10 3.34 -4.72 16.00
CA GLY A 10 3.43 -3.26 16.10
C GLY A 10 3.00 -2.54 14.81
N SER A 11 3.18 -1.24 14.79
CA SER A 11 2.80 -0.37 13.66
C SER A 11 3.80 -0.42 12.50
N LEU A 12 3.34 -0.04 11.32
CA LEU A 12 4.20 0.14 10.15
C LEU A 12 5.29 1.18 10.45
N LYS A 13 6.52 0.80 10.19
CA LYS A 13 7.69 1.68 10.36
C LYS A 13 8.04 2.34 9.02
N SER A 14 8.73 3.48 9.06
CA SER A 14 9.21 4.13 7.85
C SER A 14 10.09 3.18 7.03
N TYR A 15 9.97 3.24 5.72
CA TYR A 15 10.84 2.48 4.80
C TYR A 15 12.09 3.29 4.43
N GLU A 16 13.09 2.60 3.92
CA GLU A 16 14.21 3.18 3.18
C GLU A 16 13.88 3.18 1.70
N GLU A 17 14.47 4.12 0.95
CA GLU A 17 14.26 4.20 -0.50
C GLU A 17 14.54 2.84 -1.18
N GLY A 18 13.62 2.42 -2.02
CA GLY A 18 13.67 1.12 -2.68
C GLY A 18 12.89 0.02 -1.99
N GLN A 19 12.49 0.18 -0.73
CA GLN A 19 11.70 -0.81 0.01
C GLN A 19 10.19 -0.74 -0.28
N GLN A 20 9.70 0.40 -0.77
CA GLN A 20 8.30 0.60 -1.07
C GLN A 20 7.87 -0.09 -2.37
N PHE A 21 6.59 -0.45 -2.45
CA PHE A 21 5.96 -0.95 -3.67
C PHE A 21 5.92 0.12 -4.76
N GLY A 22 6.03 -0.32 -6.01
CA GLY A 22 5.91 0.55 -7.18
C GLY A 22 7.24 1.02 -7.73
N ASN A 23 7.24 2.06 -8.56
CA ASN A 23 8.47 2.58 -9.13
C ASN A 23 9.33 3.27 -8.07
N THR A 24 10.58 2.83 -7.96
CA THR A 24 11.59 3.33 -7.00
C THR A 24 12.75 3.97 -7.75
N SER A 25 13.76 4.48 -7.04
CA SER A 25 15.02 4.96 -7.65
C SER A 25 16.01 3.83 -7.97
N TYR A 26 15.76 2.59 -7.52
CA TYR A 26 16.63 1.45 -7.73
C TYR A 26 16.25 0.67 -8.99
N PRO A 27 17.19 0.40 -9.91
CA PRO A 27 16.93 -0.42 -11.08
C PRO A 27 16.66 -1.87 -10.68
N ARG A 28 15.64 -2.46 -11.31
CA ARG A 28 15.23 -3.85 -11.16
C ARG A 28 14.91 -4.43 -12.54
N GLY A 29 15.64 -5.48 -12.95
CA GLY A 29 15.36 -6.16 -14.21
C GLY A 29 15.17 -5.21 -15.39
N ARG A 30 13.95 -5.11 -15.93
CA ARG A 30 13.58 -4.29 -17.09
C ARG A 30 13.26 -2.83 -16.77
N GLY A 31 13.24 -2.44 -15.48
CA GLY A 31 12.82 -1.10 -15.08
C GLY A 31 13.20 -0.74 -13.64
N TYR A 32 12.29 -0.09 -12.96
CA TYR A 32 12.45 0.40 -11.59
C TYR A 32 11.29 -0.06 -10.68
N PHE A 33 10.41 -0.91 -11.20
CA PHE A 33 9.23 -1.37 -10.48
C PHE A 33 9.61 -2.41 -9.42
N HIS A 34 9.04 -2.25 -8.22
CA HIS A 34 9.15 -3.17 -7.09
C HIS A 34 7.79 -3.81 -6.84
N ASP A 35 7.70 -5.11 -6.97
CA ASP A 35 6.48 -5.91 -6.97
C ASP A 35 5.93 -6.23 -5.56
N GLY A 36 6.61 -5.75 -4.51
CA GLY A 36 6.19 -5.94 -3.13
C GLY A 36 6.62 -4.82 -2.22
N TYR A 37 6.67 -5.12 -0.93
CA TYR A 37 7.17 -4.22 0.10
C TYR A 37 8.19 -4.95 0.97
N ASP A 38 9.36 -4.31 1.17
CA ASP A 38 10.45 -4.87 1.95
C ASP A 38 10.38 -4.41 3.41
N PHE A 39 10.21 -5.35 4.30
CA PHE A 39 10.32 -5.15 5.74
C PHE A 39 11.79 -5.33 6.15
N GLY A 40 12.57 -4.24 6.10
CA GLY A 40 14.02 -4.24 6.30
C GLY A 40 14.44 -4.60 7.72
N SER A 41 15.51 -5.42 7.85
CA SER A 41 16.00 -5.95 9.14
C SER A 41 16.56 -4.87 10.08
N ALA A 42 16.83 -3.66 9.59
CA ALA A 42 17.17 -2.52 10.44
C ALA A 42 16.02 -2.10 11.38
N LYS A 43 14.79 -2.43 11.04
CA LYS A 43 13.57 -2.03 11.77
C LYS A 43 12.66 -3.19 12.16
N TYR A 44 12.79 -4.34 11.49
CA TYR A 44 11.99 -5.53 11.74
C TYR A 44 12.91 -6.72 12.02
N SER A 45 12.54 -7.59 12.95
CA SER A 45 13.36 -8.74 13.33
C SER A 45 12.52 -9.83 13.95
N GLY A 46 13.07 -11.04 14.01
CA GLY A 46 12.41 -12.19 14.63
C GLY A 46 11.46 -12.91 13.71
N ASP A 47 10.43 -13.49 14.30
CA ASP A 47 9.46 -14.29 13.57
C ASP A 47 8.46 -13.41 12.86
N PHE A 48 8.16 -13.76 11.60
CA PHE A 48 7.11 -13.09 10.83
C PHE A 48 5.86 -13.98 10.75
N LYS A 49 4.72 -13.33 10.62
CA LYS A 49 3.41 -13.91 10.86
C LYS A 49 2.53 -13.88 9.61
N SER A 50 1.55 -14.79 9.58
CA SER A 50 0.47 -14.76 8.60
C SER A 50 -0.32 -13.45 8.70
N VAL A 51 -0.44 -12.78 7.57
CA VAL A 51 -1.15 -11.47 7.48
C VAL A 51 -2.67 -11.61 7.48
N ASN A 52 -3.19 -12.83 7.30
CA ASN A 52 -4.62 -13.15 7.39
C ASN A 52 -4.81 -14.68 7.55
N ASP A 53 -6.05 -15.13 7.73
CA ASP A 53 -6.41 -16.54 7.66
C ASP A 53 -6.18 -17.06 6.23
N GLY A 54 -5.53 -18.21 6.08
CA GLY A 54 -5.25 -18.75 4.75
C GLY A 54 -4.74 -20.18 4.74
N LYS A 55 -4.46 -20.66 3.54
CA LYS A 55 -3.85 -21.98 3.30
C LYS A 55 -2.46 -21.79 2.72
N VAL A 56 -1.48 -22.46 3.26
CA VAL A 56 -0.13 -22.53 2.70
C VAL A 56 -0.19 -23.35 1.40
N ILE A 57 -0.01 -22.70 0.26
CA ILE A 57 0.01 -23.36 -1.05
C ILE A 57 1.43 -23.67 -1.53
N PHE A 58 2.42 -23.04 -0.91
CA PHE A 58 3.84 -23.33 -1.11
C PHE A 58 4.66 -22.95 0.12
N ALA A 59 5.66 -23.76 0.46
CA ALA A 59 6.68 -23.44 1.46
C ALA A 59 7.97 -24.21 1.11
N GLY A 60 9.05 -23.50 0.76
CA GLY A 60 10.31 -24.13 0.37
C GLY A 60 11.20 -23.25 -0.49
N TYR A 61 12.22 -23.86 -1.09
CA TYR A 61 13.17 -23.23 -2.00
C TYR A 61 12.54 -23.00 -3.39
N VAL A 62 12.73 -21.82 -3.96
CA VAL A 62 12.18 -21.43 -5.28
C VAL A 62 13.28 -21.37 -6.34
N SER A 63 14.27 -20.48 -6.17
CA SER A 63 15.37 -20.23 -7.11
C SER A 63 16.55 -19.61 -6.36
N GLN A 64 17.65 -19.37 -7.08
CA GLN A 64 18.83 -18.71 -6.49
C GLN A 64 18.55 -17.23 -6.14
N GLU A 65 17.68 -16.55 -6.90
CA GLU A 65 17.36 -15.13 -6.74
C GLU A 65 16.37 -14.91 -5.60
N ILE A 66 15.38 -15.80 -5.44
CA ILE A 66 14.32 -15.70 -4.42
C ILE A 66 14.70 -16.47 -3.15
N GLU A 67 15.54 -17.51 -3.30
CA GLU A 67 15.88 -18.47 -2.26
C GLU A 67 14.62 -19.21 -1.76
N TYR A 68 14.17 -18.91 -0.54
CA TYR A 68 13.00 -19.55 0.07
C TYR A 68 11.79 -18.63 0.05
N ALA A 69 10.63 -19.25 -0.15
CA ALA A 69 9.36 -18.54 -0.07
C ALA A 69 8.29 -19.34 0.68
N ILE A 70 7.33 -18.62 1.24
CA ILE A 70 6.04 -19.13 1.72
C ILE A 70 4.96 -18.39 0.94
N VAL A 71 4.01 -19.12 0.36
CA VAL A 71 2.88 -18.53 -0.33
C VAL A 71 1.59 -18.99 0.30
N LEU A 72 0.75 -18.01 0.67
CA LEU A 72 -0.58 -18.24 1.22
C LEU A 72 -1.65 -17.96 0.17
N GLN A 73 -2.64 -18.85 0.07
CA GLN A 73 -3.91 -18.54 -0.56
C GLN A 73 -4.84 -17.92 0.49
N ILE A 74 -5.27 -16.69 0.29
CA ILE A 74 -6.15 -15.91 1.17
C ILE A 74 -7.29 -15.37 0.31
N ALA A 75 -8.47 -16.01 0.36
CA ALA A 75 -9.57 -15.71 -0.55
C ALA A 75 -9.10 -15.71 -2.02
N ASP A 76 -9.24 -14.61 -2.74
CA ASP A 76 -8.80 -14.43 -4.13
C ASP A 76 -7.36 -13.88 -4.28
N TYR A 77 -6.63 -13.73 -3.16
CA TYR A 77 -5.25 -13.28 -3.15
C TYR A 77 -4.27 -14.43 -2.93
N GLN A 78 -3.11 -14.33 -3.55
CA GLN A 78 -1.91 -15.07 -3.18
C GLN A 78 -0.90 -14.10 -2.58
N VAL A 79 -0.48 -14.37 -1.34
CA VAL A 79 0.48 -13.55 -0.60
C VAL A 79 1.78 -14.32 -0.51
N MET A 80 2.82 -13.76 -1.10
CA MET A 80 4.15 -14.34 -1.17
C MET A 80 5.09 -13.64 -0.19
N TYR A 81 5.67 -14.42 0.70
CA TYR A 81 6.74 -14.05 1.62
C TYR A 81 8.03 -14.63 1.07
N GLN A 82 9.04 -13.82 0.82
CA GLN A 82 10.30 -14.28 0.22
C GLN A 82 11.50 -13.52 0.78
N GLU A 83 12.72 -13.98 0.48
CA GLU A 83 14.00 -13.33 0.79
C GLU A 83 14.29 -13.19 2.30
N PHE A 84 13.57 -13.89 3.16
CA PHE A 84 13.70 -13.86 4.62
C PHE A 84 14.76 -14.81 5.19
N GLY A 85 15.37 -15.64 4.34
CA GLY A 85 16.27 -16.73 4.70
C GLY A 85 15.58 -18.10 4.63
N SER A 86 16.11 -19.10 5.34
CA SER A 86 15.68 -20.49 5.18
C SER A 86 14.81 -21.03 6.33
N THR A 87 14.53 -20.24 7.36
CA THR A 87 13.79 -20.72 8.54
C THR A 87 12.29 -20.64 8.28
N ILE A 88 11.66 -21.79 8.09
CA ILE A 88 10.23 -21.96 7.81
C ILE A 88 9.61 -22.85 8.91
N TYR A 89 8.45 -22.43 9.43
CA TYR A 89 7.71 -23.14 10.49
C TYR A 89 6.49 -23.92 9.99
N VAL A 90 6.09 -23.67 8.75
CA VAL A 90 4.89 -24.26 8.12
C VAL A 90 5.26 -25.09 6.90
N LYS A 91 4.34 -25.91 6.43
CA LYS A 91 4.48 -26.70 5.20
C LYS A 91 3.30 -26.52 4.28
N THR A 92 3.50 -26.82 3.01
CA THR A 92 2.43 -26.82 2.00
C THR A 92 1.26 -27.70 2.45
N GLY A 93 0.06 -27.15 2.41
CA GLY A 93 -1.18 -27.77 2.84
C GLY A 93 -1.69 -27.29 4.20
N ASP A 94 -0.85 -26.68 5.04
CA ASP A 94 -1.25 -26.21 6.36
C ASP A 94 -2.29 -25.09 6.25
N GLN A 95 -3.25 -25.11 7.19
CA GLN A 95 -4.17 -24.00 7.42
C GLN A 95 -3.60 -23.10 8.51
N VAL A 96 -3.47 -21.82 8.22
CA VAL A 96 -2.94 -20.85 9.17
C VAL A 96 -3.99 -19.81 9.52
N LYS A 97 -3.94 -19.33 10.75
CA LYS A 97 -4.72 -18.20 11.22
C LYS A 97 -3.91 -16.91 11.15
N VAL A 98 -4.58 -15.79 11.05
CA VAL A 98 -3.95 -14.48 11.19
C VAL A 98 -3.06 -14.43 12.43
N GLY A 99 -1.82 -13.96 12.30
CA GLY A 99 -0.86 -13.90 13.39
C GLY A 99 -0.12 -15.22 13.70
N HIS A 100 -0.38 -16.31 12.97
CA HIS A 100 0.38 -17.55 13.09
C HIS A 100 1.82 -17.35 12.58
N ASP A 101 2.81 -17.79 13.34
CA ASP A 101 4.22 -17.68 12.95
C ASP A 101 4.52 -18.56 11.73
N LEU A 102 5.02 -17.95 10.66
CA LEU A 102 5.30 -18.61 9.39
C LEU A 102 6.78 -18.99 9.23
N GLY A 103 7.67 -18.14 9.73
CA GLY A 103 9.11 -18.29 9.60
C GLY A 103 9.83 -17.16 10.32
N LYS A 104 11.15 -17.08 10.13
CA LYS A 104 12.00 -16.10 10.80
C LYS A 104 12.81 -15.31 9.80
N LEU A 105 12.86 -13.97 10.00
CA LEU A 105 13.73 -13.09 9.25
C LEU A 105 15.18 -13.25 9.72
N THR A 106 16.05 -13.75 8.84
CA THR A 106 17.47 -14.01 9.08
C THR A 106 18.39 -13.36 8.04
N THR A 107 17.80 -12.59 7.11
CA THR A 107 18.49 -11.85 6.04
C THR A 107 18.31 -10.34 6.22
N THR A 108 18.56 -9.57 5.16
CA THR A 108 18.44 -8.10 5.17
C THR A 108 17.00 -7.61 5.19
N HIS A 109 16.03 -8.39 4.72
CA HIS A 109 14.61 -8.02 4.68
C HIS A 109 13.71 -9.24 4.44
N LEU A 110 12.44 -9.07 4.74
CA LEU A 110 11.34 -9.89 4.26
C LEU A 110 10.66 -9.11 3.12
N HIS A 111 10.70 -9.65 1.91
CA HIS A 111 9.90 -9.13 0.81
C HIS A 111 8.49 -9.75 0.84
N LEU A 112 7.44 -8.92 0.74
CA LEU A 112 6.06 -9.37 0.74
C LEU A 112 5.33 -8.83 -0.50
N GLY A 113 4.96 -9.75 -1.40
CA GLY A 113 4.17 -9.47 -2.60
C GLY A 113 2.74 -9.98 -2.48
N ILE A 114 1.78 -9.25 -3.08
CA ILE A 114 0.36 -9.66 -3.15
C ILE A 114 -0.08 -9.64 -4.61
N THR A 115 -0.72 -10.72 -5.05
CA THR A 115 -1.28 -10.84 -6.40
C THR A 115 -2.64 -11.57 -6.38
N LYS A 116 -3.46 -11.38 -7.42
CA LYS A 116 -4.66 -12.19 -7.69
C LYS A 116 -4.42 -13.29 -8.73
N GLN A 117 -3.22 -13.37 -9.26
CA GLN A 117 -2.81 -14.42 -10.20
C GLN A 117 -2.12 -15.58 -9.47
N ASP A 118 -1.91 -16.69 -10.17
CA ASP A 118 -0.96 -17.69 -9.69
C ASP A 118 0.42 -17.05 -9.51
N TRP A 119 1.02 -17.21 -8.34
CA TRP A 119 2.27 -16.56 -7.95
C TRP A 119 3.44 -16.89 -8.89
N ARG A 120 3.49 -18.11 -9.44
CA ARG A 120 4.53 -18.51 -10.39
C ARG A 120 4.39 -17.77 -11.71
N THR A 121 3.17 -17.56 -12.15
CA THR A 121 2.85 -16.73 -13.33
C THR A 121 3.16 -15.27 -13.05
N ALA A 122 2.81 -14.77 -11.87
CA ALA A 122 3.03 -13.40 -11.46
C ALA A 122 4.51 -13.02 -11.41
N LEU A 123 5.41 -13.96 -11.02
CA LEU A 123 6.85 -13.77 -11.05
C LEU A 123 7.40 -13.37 -12.43
N GLY A 124 6.74 -13.68 -13.53
CA GLY A 124 7.10 -13.20 -14.87
C GLY A 124 6.99 -11.68 -15.05
N SER A 125 6.32 -10.99 -14.12
CA SER A 125 6.09 -9.53 -14.11
C SER A 125 6.63 -8.85 -12.84
N TRP A 126 7.63 -9.43 -12.18
CA TRP A 126 8.20 -8.91 -10.92
C TRP A 126 8.79 -7.49 -11.05
N ASP A 127 9.19 -7.10 -12.27
CA ASP A 127 9.85 -5.84 -12.61
C ASP A 127 9.02 -4.96 -13.56
N ILE A 128 7.71 -5.26 -13.72
CA ILE A 128 6.82 -4.53 -14.63
C ILE A 128 5.57 -4.05 -13.88
N ASP A 129 5.32 -2.76 -13.94
CA ASP A 129 4.07 -2.15 -13.44
C ASP A 129 2.93 -2.35 -14.45
N ASN A 130 2.30 -3.52 -14.43
CA ASN A 130 1.20 -3.90 -15.31
C ASN A 130 -0.06 -4.36 -14.56
N GLY A 131 -0.12 -4.11 -13.24
CA GLY A 131 -1.25 -4.50 -12.39
C GLY A 131 -1.25 -5.97 -11.95
N THR A 132 -0.23 -6.76 -12.26
CA THR A 132 -0.09 -8.14 -11.78
C THR A 132 0.12 -8.17 -10.26
N TRP A 133 0.96 -7.30 -9.74
CA TRP A 133 1.22 -7.13 -8.32
C TRP A 133 0.46 -5.94 -7.75
N ILE A 134 0.06 -6.03 -6.52
CA ILE A 134 -0.81 -5.08 -5.82
C ILE A 134 -0.04 -4.53 -4.62
N ASN A 135 -0.11 -3.21 -4.38
CA ASN A 135 0.53 -2.60 -3.21
C ASN A 135 0.04 -3.28 -1.92
N PRO A 136 0.94 -3.94 -1.16
CA PRO A 136 0.54 -4.66 0.04
C PRO A 136 0.05 -3.75 1.17
N ILE A 137 0.63 -2.57 1.31
CA ILE A 137 0.47 -1.74 2.52
C ILE A 137 -0.99 -1.33 2.77
N PRO A 138 -1.77 -0.81 1.81
CA PRO A 138 -3.19 -0.51 2.05
C PRO A 138 -4.00 -1.72 2.47
N ILE A 139 -3.69 -2.91 1.92
CA ILE A 139 -4.38 -4.17 2.28
C ILE A 139 -4.02 -4.58 3.71
N LEU A 140 -2.73 -4.58 4.06
CA LEU A 140 -2.26 -4.99 5.38
C LEU A 140 -2.76 -4.08 6.50
N LEU A 141 -2.89 -2.78 6.24
CA LEU A 141 -3.37 -1.81 7.20
C LEU A 141 -4.90 -1.77 7.32
N SER A 142 -5.64 -2.35 6.39
CA SER A 142 -7.11 -2.38 6.45
C SER A 142 -7.66 -3.16 7.64
N GLY A 143 -6.84 -3.94 8.34
CA GLY A 143 -7.20 -4.71 9.51
C GLY A 143 -6.83 -4.09 10.85
N ASP A 144 -6.04 -3.02 10.87
CA ASP A 144 -5.54 -2.39 12.11
C ASP A 144 -6.58 -1.47 12.78
N SER A 145 -7.77 -1.36 12.19
CA SER A 145 -8.90 -0.63 12.77
C SER A 145 -9.53 -1.47 13.88
N THR A 146 -9.01 -1.38 15.11
CA THR A 146 -9.67 -1.89 16.32
C THR A 146 -10.80 -0.98 16.79
N ASP A 147 -11.54 -0.41 15.88
CA ASP A 147 -12.85 0.16 16.14
C ASP A 147 -13.87 -0.45 15.18
N ASN A 148 -15.03 -0.81 15.72
CA ASN A 148 -16.17 -1.38 15.01
C ASN A 148 -16.55 -0.55 13.79
N LEU A 149 -15.85 -0.77 12.66
CA LEU A 149 -16.21 -0.14 11.40
C LEU A 149 -17.17 -1.07 10.66
N THR A 150 -18.39 -0.62 10.57
CA THR A 150 -19.39 -1.09 9.63
C THR A 150 -18.84 -1.02 8.19
N PRO A 151 -19.34 -1.81 7.22
CA PRO A 151 -18.77 -1.94 5.86
C PRO A 151 -18.87 -0.68 4.98
N GLU A 152 -18.82 0.51 5.52
CA GLU A 152 -18.92 1.81 4.85
C GLU A 152 -17.92 2.84 5.41
N GLU A 153 -16.64 2.48 5.61
CA GLU A 153 -15.65 3.56 5.64
C GLU A 153 -15.30 3.92 4.21
N GLU A 154 -16.09 4.83 3.68
CA GLU A 154 -15.73 5.69 2.56
C GLU A 154 -14.39 6.33 2.91
N GLU A 155 -13.36 6.12 2.07
CA GLU A 155 -12.09 6.86 2.15
C GLU A 155 -12.43 8.34 2.32
N GLU A 156 -12.13 8.92 3.49
CA GLU A 156 -12.53 10.30 3.81
C GLU A 156 -11.88 11.25 2.81
N MET A 157 -12.69 11.75 1.92
CA MET A 157 -12.32 12.82 1.01
C MET A 157 -12.74 14.14 1.64
N ILE A 158 -11.77 15.00 1.89
CA ILE A 158 -12.03 16.34 2.39
C ILE A 158 -12.09 17.31 1.21
N LYS A 159 -13.20 18.01 1.06
CA LYS A 159 -13.36 19.14 0.13
C LYS A 159 -13.17 20.41 0.93
N PHE A 160 -12.26 21.25 0.52
CA PHE A 160 -11.95 22.48 1.23
C PHE A 160 -12.14 23.74 0.38
N THR A 161 -12.35 24.86 1.07
CA THR A 161 -12.25 26.22 0.51
C THR A 161 -11.37 27.05 1.44
N VAL A 162 -10.40 27.79 0.89
CA VAL A 162 -9.62 28.77 1.67
C VAL A 162 -10.49 30.00 1.89
N VAL A 163 -10.72 30.35 3.16
CA VAL A 163 -11.70 31.40 3.52
C VAL A 163 -11.09 32.78 3.72
N ASP A 164 -9.75 32.87 3.86
CA ASP A 164 -9.07 34.14 4.11
C ASP A 164 -7.72 34.27 3.37
N GLY A 165 -7.03 35.37 3.56
CA GLY A 165 -5.66 35.61 3.11
C GLY A 165 -5.48 35.66 1.60
N MET A 166 -4.21 35.44 1.17
CA MET A 166 -3.78 35.53 -0.24
C MET A 166 -4.45 34.49 -1.12
N TYR A 167 -4.73 33.31 -0.57
CA TYR A 167 -5.32 32.18 -1.31
C TYR A 167 -6.84 32.06 -1.17
N LYS A 168 -7.50 33.10 -0.63
CA LYS A 168 -8.95 33.13 -0.44
C LYS A 168 -9.70 32.74 -1.71
N GLY A 169 -10.64 31.81 -1.58
CA GLY A 169 -11.46 31.29 -2.68
C GLY A 169 -10.84 30.11 -3.41
N THR A 170 -9.61 29.71 -3.08
CA THR A 170 -9.01 28.46 -3.59
C THR A 170 -9.81 27.29 -3.07
N LYS A 171 -10.15 26.36 -3.97
CA LYS A 171 -10.91 25.14 -3.66
C LYS A 171 -10.13 23.91 -4.05
N GLY A 172 -10.31 22.84 -3.30
CA GLY A 172 -9.62 21.56 -3.61
C GLY A 172 -10.22 20.38 -2.87
N TYR A 173 -9.54 19.26 -3.07
CA TYR A 173 -9.81 18.01 -2.37
C TYR A 173 -8.51 17.49 -1.76
N LEU A 174 -8.60 16.93 -0.56
CA LEU A 174 -7.58 16.11 0.06
C LEU A 174 -8.11 14.67 0.07
N TYR A 175 -7.39 13.76 -0.59
CA TYR A 175 -7.81 12.38 -0.76
C TYR A 175 -6.59 11.46 -0.87
N ASN A 176 -6.54 10.42 -0.07
CA ASN A 176 -5.43 9.43 -0.07
C ASN A 176 -4.04 10.08 -0.03
N GLY A 177 -3.84 11.09 0.83
CA GLY A 177 -2.58 11.80 0.92
C GLY A 177 -2.22 12.61 -0.33
N ARG A 178 -3.18 12.87 -1.23
CA ARG A 178 -3.04 13.73 -2.39
C ARG A 178 -3.79 15.02 -2.20
N PHE A 179 -3.12 16.12 -2.47
CA PHE A 179 -3.66 17.47 -2.39
C PHE A 179 -3.98 17.96 -3.79
N ILE A 180 -5.27 18.05 -4.12
CA ILE A 180 -5.78 18.36 -5.46
C ILE A 180 -6.46 19.71 -5.43
N VAL A 181 -5.81 20.73 -6.01
CA VAL A 181 -6.32 22.10 -6.04
C VAL A 181 -7.01 22.36 -7.35
N GLY A 182 -8.18 23.01 -7.31
CA GLY A 182 -8.89 23.46 -8.49
C GLY A 182 -8.12 24.58 -9.20
N GLY A 183 -7.93 24.43 -10.51
CA GLY A 183 -7.30 25.41 -11.38
C GLY A 183 -8.02 25.49 -12.72
N ASN A 184 -7.78 26.56 -13.48
CA ASN A 184 -8.47 26.79 -14.73
C ASN A 184 -7.82 26.12 -15.95
N THR A 185 -6.66 25.46 -15.80
CA THR A 185 -5.89 24.88 -16.91
C THR A 185 -5.15 23.61 -16.49
N GLY A 186 -4.91 22.73 -17.47
CA GLY A 186 -4.06 21.55 -17.35
C GLY A 186 -4.71 20.37 -16.61
N ASP A 187 -3.86 19.41 -16.22
CA ASP A 187 -4.28 18.13 -15.64
C ASP A 187 -5.01 18.28 -14.30
N TYR A 188 -4.69 19.33 -13.54
CA TYR A 188 -5.39 19.69 -12.30
C TYR A 188 -6.86 19.99 -12.50
N ALA A 189 -7.16 20.82 -13.50
CA ALA A 189 -8.55 21.14 -13.83
C ALA A 189 -9.30 19.87 -14.22
N THR A 190 -8.64 18.95 -14.91
CA THR A 190 -9.23 17.67 -15.31
C THR A 190 -9.57 16.80 -14.11
N VAL A 191 -8.62 16.59 -13.20
CA VAL A 191 -8.85 15.76 -11.99
C VAL A 191 -9.88 16.43 -11.06
N TYR A 192 -9.74 17.72 -10.80
CA TYR A 192 -10.68 18.47 -9.96
C TYR A 192 -12.10 18.43 -10.52
N ASN A 193 -12.27 18.66 -11.80
CA ASN A 193 -13.57 18.63 -12.46
C ASN A 193 -14.17 17.21 -12.48
N LYS A 194 -13.34 16.18 -12.60
CA LYS A 194 -13.79 14.79 -12.49
C LYS A 194 -14.33 14.49 -11.10
N LEU A 195 -13.61 14.87 -10.04
CA LEU A 195 -14.07 14.70 -8.66
C LEU A 195 -15.37 15.47 -8.39
N LYS A 196 -15.44 16.72 -8.85
CA LYS A 196 -16.67 17.54 -8.75
C LYS A 196 -17.86 16.89 -9.47
N LEU A 197 -17.64 16.28 -10.63
CA LEU A 197 -18.68 15.53 -11.34
C LEU A 197 -19.11 14.29 -10.57
N MET A 198 -18.16 13.53 -10.00
CA MET A 198 -18.46 12.34 -9.19
C MET A 198 -19.25 12.70 -7.93
N GLU A 199 -18.92 13.83 -7.28
CA GLU A 199 -19.68 14.38 -6.14
C GLU A 199 -21.12 14.73 -6.57
N SER A 200 -21.30 15.45 -7.69
CA SER A 200 -22.63 15.80 -8.19
C SER A 200 -23.49 14.60 -8.60
N GLN A 201 -22.86 13.47 -8.92
CA GLN A 201 -23.51 12.20 -9.22
C GLN A 201 -23.76 11.33 -7.97
N GLY A 202 -23.39 11.81 -6.78
CA GLY A 202 -23.51 11.04 -5.54
C GLY A 202 -22.57 9.84 -5.43
N LYS A 203 -21.55 9.76 -6.30
CA LYS A 203 -20.56 8.67 -6.31
C LYS A 203 -19.48 8.83 -5.24
N ILE A 204 -19.28 10.03 -4.76
CA ILE A 204 -18.43 10.39 -3.64
C ILE A 204 -19.16 11.40 -2.77
N LYS A 205 -18.91 11.39 -1.46
CA LYS A 205 -19.51 12.30 -0.46
C LYS A 205 -18.41 12.90 0.39
N PRO A 206 -17.66 13.90 -0.13
CA PRO A 206 -16.57 14.50 0.63
C PRO A 206 -17.09 15.25 1.85
N ILE A 207 -16.33 15.19 2.93
CA ILE A 207 -16.51 16.06 4.09
C ILE A 207 -16.09 17.47 3.68
N THR A 208 -16.94 18.46 3.90
CA THR A 208 -16.60 19.86 3.62
C THR A 208 -15.93 20.47 4.83
N ASP A 209 -14.71 20.97 4.65
CA ASP A 209 -13.97 21.70 5.69
C ASP A 209 -13.37 22.99 5.07
N ASP A 210 -13.71 24.13 5.66
CA ASP A 210 -13.17 25.41 5.23
C ASP A 210 -11.88 25.68 6.01
N ILE A 211 -10.79 25.98 5.29
CA ILE A 211 -9.46 26.14 5.88
C ILE A 211 -8.96 27.58 5.77
N SER A 212 -8.14 28.00 6.74
CA SER A 212 -7.46 29.29 6.71
C SER A 212 -6.32 29.31 5.70
N ASN A 213 -5.85 30.50 5.33
CA ASN A 213 -4.64 30.69 4.51
C ASN A 213 -3.40 30.01 5.15
N ALA A 214 -3.27 30.11 6.48
CA ALA A 214 -2.13 29.50 7.19
C ALA A 214 -2.15 27.96 7.13
N GLU A 215 -3.31 27.34 7.20
CA GLU A 215 -3.48 25.90 7.02
C GLU A 215 -3.20 25.49 5.57
N TYR A 216 -3.69 26.25 4.61
CA TYR A 216 -3.40 26.02 3.20
C TYR A 216 -1.90 26.06 2.88
N GLU A 217 -1.15 27.05 3.41
CA GLU A 217 0.30 27.14 3.27
C GLU A 217 1.02 25.92 3.87
N LYS A 218 0.56 25.42 5.01
CA LYS A 218 1.09 24.17 5.57
C LYS A 218 0.82 22.98 4.68
N LEU A 219 -0.41 22.86 4.15
CA LEU A 219 -0.79 21.75 3.26
C LEU A 219 0.05 21.74 1.97
N ILE A 220 0.28 22.88 1.31
CA ILE A 220 1.13 22.92 0.10
C ILE A 220 2.60 22.61 0.37
N ASN A 221 3.07 22.76 1.60
CA ASN A 221 4.44 22.42 2.01
C ASN A 221 4.59 20.93 2.39
N VAL A 222 3.56 20.33 2.96
CA VAL A 222 3.57 18.92 3.42
C VAL A 222 3.20 17.95 2.29
N PHE A 223 2.21 18.33 1.48
CA PHE A 223 1.80 17.54 0.34
C PHE A 223 2.44 18.12 -0.92
N PRO A 224 3.42 17.44 -1.55
CA PRO A 224 3.98 17.91 -2.81
C PRO A 224 2.81 18.14 -3.75
N SER A 225 2.55 19.41 -4.03
CA SER A 225 1.55 19.74 -5.01
C SER A 225 1.98 19.07 -6.31
N TYR A 226 1.03 18.55 -7.05
CA TYR A 226 1.16 18.04 -8.42
C TYR A 226 1.98 18.95 -9.36
N LYS A 227 2.38 20.12 -8.89
CA LYS A 227 3.19 21.11 -9.62
C LYS A 227 4.61 20.63 -9.99
N ASN A 228 5.11 19.53 -9.40
CA ASN A 228 6.47 19.06 -9.63
C ASN A 228 6.56 17.80 -10.49
N SER A 229 5.48 17.29 -11.04
CA SER A 229 5.51 16.28 -12.09
C SER A 229 5.55 16.95 -13.46
N LYS A 230 6.70 17.49 -13.83
CA LYS A 230 7.06 17.75 -15.22
C LYS A 230 7.98 16.65 -15.68
#